data_18b73d447c735b67c5474d73bb35872e
#
_entry.id   18b73d447c735b67c5474d73bb35872e
#
_cell.length_a   1.000
_cell.length_b   1.000
_cell.length_c   1.000
_cell.angle_alpha   90.00
_cell.angle_beta   90.00
_cell.angle_gamma   90.00
#
_symmetry.space_group_name_H-M   'P 1'
#
loop_
_entity.id
_entity.type
_entity.pdbx_description
1 polymer ?
#
loop_
_entity_poly.entity_id
_entity_poly.type
_entity_poly.pdbx_seq_one_letter_code
_entity_poly.pdbx_strand_id
1 'polypeptide(L)'
;MRKKAVPVGIEDFERIVREDYYYVDKTQLIEELLINRAPVTLFTRPRRFGKTLNMSMIKYFFDVKDKEENKKLFENLKVSDSEYMSEQGKYPVIFISLKDLKGNTWEENFMLIKKHIKNLYMEFYDLKDKLNPIFKNDFEKIVMEREEADWIYSLKNLSNYLYEYYGKSVIILIDEYDAPIINAFDKGYYNEAINFFQTFYSSALKTNNSLKYGVLTGITRIIKEGIFSGLNNLYVNTILSKDYSEYFGLLESEVIEMLEYFDMKYKIEEVREWYNGYIFGESKVYNPWSIVNYVREKEIKAYWANVSGNTLLENMLDHAGESVYDDLKRFTDGESIEKYISDGTTIKSLLNNDDEIWQLLLYSGYLTKDEKQKEIDVTSEYTDVYNLRIPNKEIRKYFGNMFLNRFFGTEVKTNILIKALENGDIKKFEKTLGEIMINMLSHFDLDKEMEKIYQVFMIGLVGFLMGKYEIISNDESGYGRYDLAMIPIKSNEKAYLMEFKISKTKKGMEERAEKALKQIDEKKYDTKLKARGIKNILKIGVAFYRKEVKVVFK
;
A
#
# COMPACT_ATOMS: atom_id res chain seq x y z
N MET A 1 -13.01 33.15 -10.17
CA MET A 1 -13.33 32.60 -8.82
C MET A 1 -12.04 32.12 -8.14
N ARG A 2 -11.95 32.27 -6.83
CA ARG A 2 -10.82 31.68 -6.07
C ARG A 2 -10.99 30.16 -6.07
N LYS A 3 -9.95 29.41 -6.47
CA LYS A 3 -10.01 27.95 -6.46
C LYS A 3 -10.02 27.43 -5.03
N LYS A 4 -10.76 26.33 -4.81
CA LYS A 4 -10.76 25.61 -3.54
C LYS A 4 -9.37 25.06 -3.25
N ALA A 5 -9.04 24.91 -1.96
CA ALA A 5 -7.79 24.26 -1.57
C ALA A 5 -7.88 22.74 -1.73
N VAL A 6 -6.72 22.09 -1.91
CA VAL A 6 -6.63 20.63 -2.00
C VAL A 6 -6.55 20.03 -0.59
N PRO A 7 -7.34 19.01 -0.22
CA PRO A 7 -7.45 18.50 1.16
C PRO A 7 -6.33 17.52 1.52
N VAL A 8 -5.08 17.96 1.52
CA VAL A 8 -3.95 17.08 1.84
C VAL A 8 -3.94 16.71 3.33
N GLY A 9 -4.06 15.43 3.64
CA GLY A 9 -4.01 14.91 5.01
C GLY A 9 -5.27 15.19 5.84
N ILE A 10 -6.37 15.62 5.22
CA ILE A 10 -7.66 15.78 5.88
C ILE A 10 -8.46 14.50 5.70
N GLU A 11 -8.82 13.85 6.81
CA GLU A 11 -9.53 12.58 6.86
C GLU A 11 -10.96 12.72 7.40
N ASP A 12 -11.39 13.96 7.72
CA ASP A 12 -12.72 14.28 8.23
C ASP A 12 -13.57 14.96 7.16
N PHE A 13 -14.75 14.37 6.88
CA PHE A 13 -15.66 14.82 5.83
C PHE A 13 -16.29 16.18 6.14
N GLU A 14 -16.72 16.42 7.40
CA GLU A 14 -17.29 17.69 7.82
C GLU A 14 -16.31 18.84 7.59
N ARG A 15 -15.06 18.61 7.95
CA ARG A 15 -14.00 19.59 7.76
C ARG A 15 -13.78 19.92 6.28
N ILE A 16 -13.77 18.91 5.40
CA ILE A 16 -13.62 19.11 3.96
C ILE A 16 -14.72 19.99 3.41
N VAL A 17 -15.98 19.74 3.81
CA VAL A 17 -17.14 20.48 3.31
C VAL A 17 -17.19 21.89 3.91
N ARG A 18 -17.06 22.04 5.24
CA ARG A 18 -17.19 23.34 5.92
C ARG A 18 -16.06 24.32 5.60
N GLU A 19 -14.84 23.83 5.42
CA GLU A 19 -13.68 24.66 5.05
C GLU A 19 -13.55 24.85 3.53
N ASP A 20 -14.53 24.39 2.75
CA ASP A 20 -14.62 24.52 1.29
C ASP A 20 -13.40 23.97 0.52
N TYR A 21 -12.92 22.79 0.92
CA TYR A 21 -11.90 22.08 0.14
C TYR A 21 -12.48 21.45 -1.13
N TYR A 22 -11.61 21.17 -2.09
CA TYR A 22 -11.98 20.39 -3.27
C TYR A 22 -12.29 18.94 -2.87
N TYR A 23 -13.53 18.53 -3.07
CA TYR A 23 -14.00 17.18 -2.73
C TYR A 23 -14.41 16.41 -3.99
N VAL A 24 -13.90 15.18 -4.13
CA VAL A 24 -14.41 14.24 -5.14
C VAL A 24 -15.54 13.45 -4.51
N ASP A 25 -16.73 13.63 -5.05
CA ASP A 25 -17.96 13.11 -4.45
C ASP A 25 -18.06 11.59 -4.53
N LYS A 26 -18.00 10.93 -3.37
CA LYS A 26 -18.14 9.48 -3.16
C LYS A 26 -19.42 9.13 -2.38
N THR A 27 -20.37 10.04 -2.27
CA THR A 27 -21.58 9.84 -1.44
C THR A 27 -22.47 8.70 -1.93
N GLN A 28 -22.35 8.27 -3.18
CA GLN A 28 -23.06 7.09 -3.71
C GLN A 28 -22.64 5.78 -3.00
N LEU A 29 -21.51 5.75 -2.29
CA LEU A 29 -21.16 4.66 -1.37
C LEU A 29 -22.27 4.37 -0.35
N ILE A 30 -22.94 5.43 0.15
CA ILE A 30 -24.04 5.33 1.11
C ILE A 30 -25.25 4.63 0.48
N GLU A 31 -25.57 4.98 -0.77
CA GLU A 31 -26.65 4.34 -1.52
C GLU A 31 -26.40 2.84 -1.70
N GLU A 32 -25.19 2.49 -2.13
CA GLU A 32 -24.83 1.09 -2.34
C GLU A 32 -24.85 0.28 -1.04
N LEU A 33 -24.43 0.86 0.09
CA LEU A 33 -24.58 0.24 1.42
C LEU A 33 -26.05 -0.02 1.77
N LEU A 34 -26.92 0.92 1.47
CA LEU A 34 -28.37 0.82 1.75
C LEU A 34 -29.10 -0.15 0.78
N ILE A 35 -28.62 -0.26 -0.46
CA ILE A 35 -29.11 -1.24 -1.44
C ILE A 35 -28.71 -2.65 -1.04
N ASN A 36 -27.45 -2.85 -0.67
CA ASN A 36 -26.87 -4.17 -0.38
C ASN A 36 -27.39 -4.75 0.93
N ARG A 37 -27.71 -3.92 1.92
CA ARG A 37 -28.31 -4.29 3.22
C ARG A 37 -27.53 -5.35 4.00
N ALA A 38 -26.26 -5.51 3.75
CA ALA A 38 -25.44 -6.44 4.54
C ALA A 38 -25.41 -5.99 6.01
N PRO A 39 -25.69 -6.88 6.96
CA PRO A 39 -25.66 -6.51 8.38
C PRO A 39 -24.31 -6.00 8.84
N VAL A 40 -23.22 -6.58 8.33
CA VAL A 40 -21.85 -6.14 8.61
C VAL A 40 -21.05 -6.19 7.33
N THR A 41 -20.41 -5.07 6.96
CA THR A 41 -19.55 -4.93 5.77
C THR A 41 -18.13 -4.66 6.19
N LEU A 42 -17.18 -5.42 5.67
CA LEU A 42 -15.74 -5.18 5.83
C LEU A 42 -15.13 -4.71 4.51
N PHE A 43 -14.56 -3.54 4.50
CA PHE A 43 -13.76 -3.03 3.39
C PHE A 43 -12.28 -3.20 3.64
N THR A 44 -11.60 -4.02 2.84
CA THR A 44 -10.14 -4.08 2.84
C THR A 44 -9.60 -3.32 1.62
N ARG A 45 -8.91 -2.23 1.89
CA ARG A 45 -8.31 -1.34 0.88
C ARG A 45 -6.90 -0.94 1.31
N PRO A 46 -5.99 -0.69 0.39
CA PRO A 46 -4.64 -0.22 0.72
C PRO A 46 -4.67 1.08 1.53
N ARG A 47 -3.55 1.42 2.14
CA ARG A 47 -3.41 2.71 2.83
C ARG A 47 -3.61 3.87 1.87
N ARG A 48 -4.18 4.98 2.36
CA ARG A 48 -4.36 6.24 1.60
C ARG A 48 -5.37 6.18 0.44
N PHE A 49 -6.26 5.20 0.43
CA PHE A 49 -7.37 5.11 -0.54
C PHE A 49 -8.71 5.66 -0.01
N GLY A 50 -8.69 6.56 0.97
CA GLY A 50 -9.87 7.29 1.42
C GLY A 50 -10.75 6.53 2.42
N LYS A 51 -10.28 5.44 3.06
CA LYS A 51 -11.07 4.65 4.03
C LYS A 51 -11.64 5.51 5.16
N THR A 52 -10.79 6.20 5.91
CA THR A 52 -11.19 7.03 7.06
C THR A 52 -12.14 8.16 6.65
N LEU A 53 -11.88 8.80 5.51
CA LEU A 53 -12.74 9.85 4.98
C LEU A 53 -14.15 9.33 4.65
N ASN A 54 -14.25 8.18 3.99
CA ASN A 54 -15.53 7.54 3.70
C ASN A 54 -16.26 7.10 4.99
N MET A 55 -15.54 6.60 5.99
CA MET A 55 -16.11 6.26 7.30
C MET A 55 -16.66 7.51 8.01
N SER A 56 -15.92 8.62 7.96
CA SER A 56 -16.37 9.92 8.48
C SER A 56 -17.63 10.41 7.75
N MET A 57 -17.67 10.30 6.43
CA MET A 57 -18.86 10.63 5.62
C MET A 57 -20.08 9.78 6.02
N ILE A 58 -19.91 8.47 6.18
CA ILE A 58 -20.98 7.56 6.61
C ILE A 58 -21.49 7.96 8.01
N LYS A 59 -20.56 8.28 8.95
CA LYS A 59 -20.91 8.77 10.29
C LYS A 59 -21.84 9.98 10.20
N TYR A 60 -21.43 11.06 9.53
CA TYR A 60 -22.23 12.29 9.45
C TYR A 60 -23.56 12.10 8.70
N PHE A 61 -23.62 11.16 7.76
CA PHE A 61 -24.87 10.89 7.07
C PHE A 61 -25.91 10.25 7.99
N PHE A 62 -25.53 9.24 8.75
CA PHE A 62 -26.51 8.48 9.53
C PHE A 62 -26.78 9.04 10.93
N ASP A 63 -25.85 9.81 11.50
CA ASP A 63 -25.90 10.20 12.90
C ASP A 63 -27.12 11.09 13.21
N VAL A 64 -27.92 10.62 14.19
CA VAL A 64 -29.07 11.36 14.71
C VAL A 64 -28.67 12.60 15.50
N LYS A 65 -27.44 12.61 16.03
CA LYS A 65 -26.88 13.79 16.68
C LYS A 65 -26.56 14.84 15.63
N ASP A 66 -26.97 16.07 15.91
CA ASP A 66 -26.76 17.23 15.02
C ASP A 66 -27.28 17.03 13.58
N LYS A 67 -28.34 16.21 13.41
CA LYS A 67 -28.87 15.76 12.10
C LYS A 67 -29.13 16.87 11.11
N GLU A 68 -29.67 18.02 11.57
CA GLU A 68 -29.99 19.16 10.69
C GLU A 68 -28.73 19.88 10.18
N GLU A 69 -27.69 19.97 11.03
CA GLU A 69 -26.39 20.51 10.64
C GLU A 69 -25.63 19.54 9.74
N ASN A 70 -25.70 18.24 10.06
CA ASN A 70 -25.10 17.19 9.24
C ASN A 70 -25.75 17.10 7.85
N LYS A 71 -27.07 17.32 7.75
CA LYS A 71 -27.78 17.33 6.48
C LYS A 71 -27.20 18.34 5.50
N LYS A 72 -26.79 19.51 5.97
CA LYS A 72 -26.19 20.58 5.15
C LYS A 72 -24.87 20.15 4.50
N LEU A 73 -24.16 19.20 5.09
CA LEU A 73 -22.90 18.68 4.53
C LEU A 73 -23.11 17.93 3.21
N PHE A 74 -24.31 17.44 2.96
CA PHE A 74 -24.64 16.64 1.78
C PHE A 74 -25.38 17.46 0.70
N GLU A 75 -25.67 18.74 0.94
CA GLU A 75 -26.25 19.59 -0.07
C GLU A 75 -25.36 19.68 -1.31
N ASN A 76 -25.97 19.56 -2.49
CA ASN A 76 -25.28 19.56 -3.79
C ASN A 76 -24.32 18.37 -4.04
N LEU A 77 -24.37 17.33 -3.22
CA LEU A 77 -23.68 16.06 -3.47
C LEU A 77 -24.66 15.05 -4.07
N LYS A 78 -24.13 14.03 -4.75
CA LYS A 78 -24.93 13.05 -5.50
C LYS A 78 -26.01 12.38 -4.66
N VAL A 79 -25.74 12.07 -3.38
CA VAL A 79 -26.72 11.46 -2.48
C VAL A 79 -27.91 12.37 -2.18
N SER A 80 -27.79 13.69 -2.32
CA SER A 80 -28.87 14.62 -2.03
C SER A 80 -30.10 14.43 -2.92
N ASP A 81 -29.88 13.94 -4.15
CA ASP A 81 -30.94 13.68 -5.13
C ASP A 81 -31.52 12.26 -5.02
N SER A 82 -31.00 11.45 -4.11
CA SER A 82 -31.37 10.05 -3.92
C SER A 82 -32.56 9.88 -2.98
N GLU A 83 -33.39 8.86 -3.23
CA GLU A 83 -34.45 8.44 -2.30
C GLU A 83 -33.88 8.04 -0.92
N TYR A 84 -32.62 7.60 -0.87
CA TYR A 84 -31.91 7.22 0.36
C TYR A 84 -31.57 8.39 1.26
N MET A 85 -31.72 9.65 0.80
CA MET A 85 -31.63 10.81 1.67
C MET A 85 -32.68 10.80 2.79
N SER A 86 -33.74 10.01 2.62
CA SER A 86 -34.71 9.74 3.67
C SER A 86 -34.12 9.02 4.90
N GLU A 87 -32.95 8.36 4.78
CA GLU A 87 -32.24 7.66 5.89
C GLU A 87 -31.28 8.58 6.66
N GLN A 88 -31.06 9.81 6.18
CA GLN A 88 -30.14 10.76 6.81
C GLN A 88 -30.61 11.13 8.23
N GLY A 89 -29.67 11.10 9.18
CA GLY A 89 -29.89 11.54 10.57
C GLY A 89 -30.84 10.65 11.37
N LYS A 90 -31.02 9.37 11.02
CA LYS A 90 -32.01 8.49 11.66
C LYS A 90 -31.43 7.61 12.78
N TYR A 91 -30.14 7.38 12.83
CA TYR A 91 -29.54 6.37 13.69
C TYR A 91 -28.48 6.96 14.61
N PRO A 92 -28.36 6.50 15.86
CA PRO A 92 -27.17 6.78 16.65
C PRO A 92 -25.98 6.03 16.01
N VAL A 93 -24.82 6.70 15.95
CA VAL A 93 -23.61 6.17 15.32
C VAL A 93 -22.50 6.08 16.35
N ILE A 94 -21.90 4.89 16.51
CA ILE A 94 -20.65 4.68 17.22
C ILE A 94 -19.52 4.66 16.17
N PHE A 95 -18.56 5.57 16.26
CA PHE A 95 -17.39 5.59 15.40
C PHE A 95 -16.12 5.46 16.24
N ILE A 96 -15.32 4.45 15.95
CA ILE A 96 -14.03 4.21 16.62
C ILE A 96 -12.94 3.91 15.57
N SER A 97 -11.83 4.64 15.66
CA SER A 97 -10.63 4.34 14.86
C SER A 97 -9.56 3.72 15.74
N LEU A 98 -9.01 2.60 15.33
CA LEU A 98 -8.03 1.83 16.09
C LEU A 98 -6.58 2.07 15.63
N LYS A 99 -6.36 3.06 14.75
CA LYS A 99 -5.07 3.35 14.10
C LYS A 99 -3.92 3.64 15.06
N ASP A 100 -4.23 4.20 16.24
CA ASP A 100 -3.25 4.66 17.20
C ASP A 100 -2.98 3.66 18.34
N LEU A 101 -3.59 2.47 18.29
CA LEU A 101 -3.38 1.41 19.27
C LEU A 101 -2.08 0.64 18.97
N LYS A 102 -0.95 1.22 19.34
CA LYS A 102 0.41 0.75 19.01
C LYS A 102 1.32 0.69 20.25
N GLY A 103 0.90 -0.07 21.27
CA GLY A 103 1.73 -0.36 22.43
C GLY A 103 2.89 -1.31 22.08
N ASN A 104 3.99 -1.25 22.83
CA ASN A 104 5.12 -2.18 22.69
C ASN A 104 4.89 -3.49 23.44
N THR A 105 4.01 -3.50 24.44
CA THR A 105 3.57 -4.67 25.21
C THR A 105 2.05 -4.73 25.23
N TRP A 106 1.51 -5.87 25.66
CA TRP A 106 0.06 -6.02 25.83
C TRP A 106 -0.48 -5.04 26.87
N GLU A 107 0.20 -4.85 27.98
CA GLU A 107 -0.20 -3.95 29.07
C GLU A 107 -0.29 -2.50 28.57
N GLU A 108 0.73 -2.03 27.86
CA GLU A 108 0.72 -0.69 27.24
C GLU A 108 -0.44 -0.56 26.23
N ASN A 109 -0.62 -1.56 25.37
CA ASN A 109 -1.67 -1.52 24.37
C ASN A 109 -3.06 -1.56 25.00
N PHE A 110 -3.24 -2.35 26.07
CA PHE A 110 -4.50 -2.41 26.80
C PHE A 110 -4.82 -1.10 27.52
N MET A 111 -3.82 -0.38 28.05
CA MET A 111 -4.03 0.98 28.57
C MET A 111 -4.50 1.94 27.47
N LEU A 112 -3.93 1.85 26.26
CA LEU A 112 -4.39 2.66 25.13
C LEU A 112 -5.83 2.31 24.72
N ILE A 113 -6.19 1.02 24.70
CA ILE A 113 -7.54 0.55 24.44
C ILE A 113 -8.53 1.13 25.46
N LYS A 114 -8.22 1.04 26.76
CA LYS A 114 -9.06 1.61 27.83
C LYS A 114 -9.29 3.10 27.62
N LYS A 115 -8.21 3.86 27.39
CA LYS A 115 -8.30 5.30 27.15
C LYS A 115 -9.14 5.63 25.93
N HIS A 116 -9.02 4.84 24.87
CA HIS A 116 -9.76 5.02 23.62
C HIS A 116 -11.26 4.77 23.83
N ILE A 117 -11.61 3.66 24.48
CA ILE A 117 -12.99 3.33 24.82
C ILE A 117 -13.59 4.38 25.77
N LYS A 118 -12.84 4.80 26.80
CA LYS A 118 -13.29 5.87 27.68
C LYS A 118 -13.62 7.15 26.92
N ASN A 119 -12.73 7.59 26.01
CA ASN A 119 -12.97 8.79 25.20
C ASN A 119 -14.24 8.63 24.35
N LEU A 120 -14.46 7.45 23.75
CA LEU A 120 -15.69 7.15 23.03
C LEU A 120 -16.95 7.28 23.91
N TYR A 121 -16.91 6.75 25.15
CA TYR A 121 -18.02 6.91 26.10
C TYR A 121 -18.25 8.37 26.49
N MET A 122 -17.18 9.16 26.58
CA MET A 122 -17.29 10.60 26.88
C MET A 122 -18.00 11.40 25.79
N GLU A 123 -17.98 10.95 24.52
CA GLU A 123 -18.77 11.57 23.45
C GLU A 123 -20.30 11.48 23.70
N PHE A 124 -20.70 10.50 24.51
CA PHE A 124 -22.10 10.23 24.89
C PHE A 124 -22.38 10.49 26.39
N TYR A 125 -21.55 11.27 27.05
CA TYR A 125 -21.64 11.46 28.51
C TYR A 125 -23.00 12.00 28.97
N ASP A 126 -23.66 12.86 28.18
CA ASP A 126 -24.94 13.48 28.50
C ASP A 126 -26.10 12.50 28.61
N LEU A 127 -25.97 11.31 27.99
CA LEU A 127 -27.03 10.30 28.04
C LEU A 127 -27.08 9.54 29.37
N LYS A 128 -25.97 9.52 30.14
CA LYS A 128 -25.84 8.67 31.34
C LYS A 128 -26.97 8.87 32.35
N ASP A 129 -27.41 10.13 32.54
CA ASP A 129 -28.45 10.46 33.53
C ASP A 129 -29.87 10.06 33.08
N LYS A 130 -30.04 9.63 31.84
CA LYS A 130 -31.27 9.14 31.24
C LYS A 130 -31.31 7.63 31.10
N LEU A 131 -30.21 6.95 31.41
CA LEU A 131 -30.14 5.49 31.42
C LEU A 131 -30.79 4.90 32.68
N ASN A 132 -31.28 3.66 32.59
CA ASN A 132 -31.69 2.92 33.74
C ASN A 132 -30.52 2.76 34.77
N PRO A 133 -30.79 2.53 36.07
CA PRO A 133 -29.73 2.51 37.09
C PRO A 133 -28.61 1.49 36.83
N ILE A 134 -28.90 0.37 36.19
CA ILE A 134 -27.90 -0.68 35.91
C ILE A 134 -26.96 -0.18 34.83
N PHE A 135 -27.50 0.28 33.69
CA PHE A 135 -26.70 0.80 32.59
C PHE A 135 -25.90 2.03 32.96
N LYS A 136 -26.48 2.92 33.77
CA LYS A 136 -25.76 4.09 34.32
C LYS A 136 -24.55 3.66 35.13
N ASN A 137 -24.69 2.70 36.03
CA ASN A 137 -23.56 2.22 36.85
C ASN A 137 -22.46 1.59 35.97
N ASP A 138 -22.80 0.79 34.96
CA ASP A 138 -21.83 0.16 34.08
C ASP A 138 -21.15 1.19 33.15
N PHE A 139 -21.89 2.19 32.69
CA PHE A 139 -21.34 3.32 31.93
C PHE A 139 -20.31 4.11 32.79
N GLU A 140 -20.64 4.39 34.04
CA GLU A 140 -19.74 5.11 34.96
C GLU A 140 -18.49 4.29 35.30
N LYS A 141 -18.55 2.96 35.35
CA LYS A 141 -17.35 2.11 35.53
C LYS A 141 -16.32 2.32 34.42
N ILE A 142 -16.76 2.40 33.17
CA ILE A 142 -15.89 2.67 32.02
C ILE A 142 -15.30 4.08 32.10
N VAL A 143 -16.12 5.09 32.31
CA VAL A 143 -15.68 6.49 32.33
C VAL A 143 -14.70 6.76 33.48
N MET A 144 -14.91 6.13 34.65
CA MET A 144 -14.06 6.27 35.83
C MET A 144 -12.91 5.25 35.86
N GLU A 145 -12.76 4.42 34.82
CA GLU A 145 -11.73 3.37 34.73
C GLU A 145 -11.69 2.46 35.98
N ARG A 146 -12.86 2.09 36.48
CA ARG A 146 -12.93 1.21 37.65
C ARG A 146 -12.43 -0.20 37.28
N GLU A 147 -11.91 -0.93 38.27
CA GLU A 147 -11.33 -2.26 38.07
C GLU A 147 -12.37 -3.27 37.51
N GLU A 148 -13.63 -3.15 37.91
CA GLU A 148 -14.72 -4.01 37.45
C GLU A 148 -15.34 -3.58 36.12
N ALA A 149 -14.73 -2.63 35.40
CA ALA A 149 -15.22 -2.19 34.11
C ALA A 149 -15.08 -3.28 33.04
N ASP A 150 -16.14 -3.49 32.31
CA ASP A 150 -16.20 -4.53 31.25
C ASP A 150 -15.74 -3.97 29.90
N TRP A 151 -14.44 -3.95 29.71
CA TRP A 151 -13.80 -3.38 28.52
C TRP A 151 -14.05 -4.20 27.25
N ILE A 152 -14.14 -5.52 27.38
CA ILE A 152 -14.24 -6.43 26.23
C ILE A 152 -15.64 -6.38 25.57
N TYR A 153 -16.71 -6.09 26.35
CA TYR A 153 -18.07 -5.90 25.84
C TYR A 153 -18.46 -4.43 25.68
N SER A 154 -17.54 -3.50 25.84
CA SER A 154 -17.84 -2.07 25.89
C SER A 154 -18.57 -1.54 24.65
N LEU A 155 -18.22 -1.95 23.42
CA LEU A 155 -18.95 -1.53 22.21
C LEU A 155 -20.38 -2.05 22.18
N LYS A 156 -20.60 -3.31 22.55
CA LYS A 156 -21.95 -3.88 22.66
C LYS A 156 -22.77 -3.14 23.70
N ASN A 157 -22.18 -2.91 24.88
CA ASN A 157 -22.86 -2.23 25.98
C ASN A 157 -23.24 -0.80 25.58
N LEU A 158 -22.32 -0.05 24.97
CA LEU A 158 -22.62 1.29 24.47
C LEU A 158 -23.75 1.29 23.44
N SER A 159 -23.77 0.31 22.52
CA SER A 159 -24.86 0.19 21.55
C SER A 159 -26.23 -0.09 22.19
N ASN A 160 -26.27 -0.88 23.29
CA ASN A 160 -27.48 -1.12 24.06
C ASN A 160 -27.97 0.17 24.76
N TYR A 161 -27.05 0.95 25.33
CA TYR A 161 -27.37 2.21 25.98
C TYR A 161 -27.94 3.25 24.99
N LEU A 162 -27.34 3.34 23.81
CA LEU A 162 -27.84 4.21 22.73
C LEU A 162 -29.19 3.76 22.20
N TYR A 163 -29.39 2.44 22.05
CA TYR A 163 -30.68 1.89 21.63
C TYR A 163 -31.78 2.22 22.65
N GLU A 164 -31.53 2.05 23.96
CA GLU A 164 -32.49 2.40 25.02
C GLU A 164 -32.83 3.90 24.98
N TYR A 165 -31.80 4.74 24.80
CA TYR A 165 -31.98 6.19 24.84
C TYR A 165 -32.73 6.74 23.61
N TYR A 166 -32.32 6.33 22.38
CA TYR A 166 -32.89 6.85 21.15
C TYR A 166 -34.09 6.06 20.62
N GLY A 167 -34.37 4.85 21.13
CA GLY A 167 -35.38 3.94 20.58
C GLY A 167 -35.09 3.53 19.13
N LYS A 168 -33.82 3.56 18.71
CA LYS A 168 -33.35 3.29 17.36
C LYS A 168 -32.14 2.37 17.38
N SER A 169 -32.09 1.45 16.40
CA SER A 169 -30.91 0.59 16.23
C SER A 169 -29.68 1.44 15.89
N VAL A 170 -28.52 0.94 16.26
CA VAL A 170 -27.22 1.66 16.24
C VAL A 170 -26.39 1.22 15.04
N ILE A 171 -25.68 2.17 14.44
CA ILE A 171 -24.66 1.87 13.44
C ILE A 171 -23.30 1.89 14.13
N ILE A 172 -22.50 0.85 13.91
CA ILE A 172 -21.15 0.73 14.47
C ILE A 172 -20.12 0.80 13.34
N LEU A 173 -19.26 1.81 13.38
CA LEU A 173 -18.20 2.06 12.42
C LEU A 173 -16.84 1.84 13.10
N ILE A 174 -16.04 0.90 12.58
CA ILE A 174 -14.72 0.56 13.11
C ILE A 174 -13.67 0.79 12.01
N ASP A 175 -12.85 1.83 12.17
CA ASP A 175 -11.78 2.14 11.23
C ASP A 175 -10.46 1.51 11.65
N GLU A 176 -9.71 0.97 10.68
CA GLU A 176 -8.42 0.28 10.86
C GLU A 176 -8.49 -0.87 11.91
N TYR A 177 -9.49 -1.77 11.78
CA TYR A 177 -9.75 -2.87 12.71
C TYR A 177 -8.54 -3.79 12.91
N ASP A 178 -7.68 -3.93 11.91
CA ASP A 178 -6.52 -4.81 11.88
C ASP A 178 -5.24 -4.17 12.44
N ALA A 179 -5.20 -2.85 12.60
CA ALA A 179 -4.00 -2.13 13.06
C ALA A 179 -3.46 -2.60 14.42
N PRO A 180 -4.26 -2.77 15.49
CA PRO A 180 -3.75 -3.24 16.76
C PRO A 180 -3.28 -4.69 16.73
N ILE A 181 -3.84 -5.51 15.85
CA ILE A 181 -3.49 -6.93 15.69
C ILE A 181 -2.17 -7.07 14.95
N ILE A 182 -1.98 -6.29 13.89
CA ILE A 182 -0.71 -6.21 13.14
C ILE A 182 0.41 -5.71 14.06
N ASN A 183 0.14 -4.68 14.88
CA ASN A 183 1.12 -4.19 15.85
C ASN A 183 1.46 -5.25 16.91
N ALA A 184 0.47 -5.96 17.42
CA ALA A 184 0.66 -7.02 18.41
C ALA A 184 1.53 -8.17 17.88
N PHE A 185 1.37 -8.48 16.58
CA PHE A 185 2.19 -9.46 15.90
C PHE A 185 3.65 -8.99 15.81
N ASP A 186 3.89 -7.76 15.36
CA ASP A 186 5.23 -7.16 15.27
C ASP A 186 5.93 -7.08 16.63
N LYS A 187 5.18 -6.87 17.70
CA LYS A 187 5.69 -6.72 19.09
C LYS A 187 5.66 -7.99 19.94
N GLY A 188 5.13 -9.09 19.43
CA GLY A 188 5.19 -10.41 20.08
C GLY A 188 4.11 -10.69 21.12
N TYR A 189 3.04 -9.88 21.24
CA TYR A 189 1.88 -10.12 22.13
C TYR A 189 0.58 -10.44 21.36
N TYR A 190 0.75 -11.13 20.23
CA TYR A 190 -0.32 -11.43 19.29
C TYR A 190 -1.50 -12.21 19.90
N ASN A 191 -1.22 -13.23 20.74
CA ASN A 191 -2.26 -14.10 21.29
C ASN A 191 -3.19 -13.33 22.25
N GLU A 192 -2.65 -12.44 23.07
CA GLU A 192 -3.40 -11.59 23.99
C GLU A 192 -4.33 -10.64 23.22
N ALA A 193 -3.79 -10.00 22.18
CA ALA A 193 -4.56 -9.11 21.32
C ALA A 193 -5.70 -9.84 20.60
N ILE A 194 -5.45 -11.01 20.00
CA ILE A 194 -6.47 -11.80 19.31
C ILE A 194 -7.60 -12.19 20.27
N ASN A 195 -7.27 -12.68 21.46
CA ASN A 195 -8.28 -13.08 22.45
C ASN A 195 -9.19 -11.91 22.84
N PHE A 196 -8.64 -10.71 23.00
CA PHE A 196 -9.43 -9.53 23.28
C PHE A 196 -10.27 -9.10 22.10
N PHE A 197 -9.67 -8.86 20.92
CA PHE A 197 -10.35 -8.28 19.79
C PHE A 197 -11.38 -9.23 19.16
N GLN A 198 -11.17 -10.55 19.22
CA GLN A 198 -12.16 -11.54 18.80
C GLN A 198 -13.48 -11.37 19.55
N THR A 199 -13.45 -11.26 20.86
CA THR A 199 -14.65 -11.07 21.69
C THR A 199 -15.20 -9.65 21.53
N PHE A 200 -14.35 -8.65 21.49
CA PHE A 200 -14.70 -7.24 21.31
C PHE A 200 -15.53 -7.01 20.04
N TYR A 201 -15.06 -7.53 18.88
CA TYR A 201 -15.78 -7.41 17.62
C TYR A 201 -16.99 -8.33 17.54
N SER A 202 -16.86 -9.61 17.92
CA SER A 202 -17.96 -10.57 17.77
C SER A 202 -19.15 -10.19 18.66
N SER A 203 -18.93 -9.71 19.88
CA SER A 203 -20.00 -9.27 20.77
C SER A 203 -20.78 -8.09 20.21
N ALA A 204 -20.08 -7.12 19.60
CA ALA A 204 -20.68 -5.91 19.06
C ALA A 204 -21.41 -6.13 17.71
N LEU A 205 -20.91 -7.09 16.88
CA LEU A 205 -21.33 -7.21 15.48
C LEU A 205 -22.16 -8.46 15.17
N LYS A 206 -22.12 -9.54 16.00
CA LYS A 206 -22.81 -10.80 15.70
C LYS A 206 -24.18 -10.92 16.35
N THR A 207 -24.22 -10.98 17.66
CA THR A 207 -25.44 -11.23 18.45
C THR A 207 -25.85 -9.98 19.20
N ASN A 208 -25.94 -8.88 18.46
CA ASN A 208 -26.29 -7.58 19.00
C ASN A 208 -27.64 -7.12 18.42
N ASN A 209 -28.70 -7.25 19.21
CA ASN A 209 -30.05 -6.86 18.79
C ASN A 209 -30.21 -5.34 18.61
N SER A 210 -29.28 -4.55 19.14
CA SER A 210 -29.26 -3.11 18.98
C SER A 210 -28.55 -2.66 17.70
N LEU A 211 -27.86 -3.57 16.98
CA LEU A 211 -27.14 -3.26 15.76
C LEU A 211 -28.08 -3.10 14.56
N LYS A 212 -27.93 -1.99 13.82
CA LYS A 212 -28.54 -1.80 12.49
C LYS A 212 -27.60 -2.24 11.39
N TYR A 213 -26.42 -1.64 11.34
CA TYR A 213 -25.32 -1.93 10.41
C TYR A 213 -23.98 -1.84 11.14
N GLY A 214 -23.05 -2.73 10.76
CA GLY A 214 -21.64 -2.65 11.11
C GLY A 214 -20.82 -2.37 9.85
N VAL A 215 -19.90 -1.40 9.90
CA VAL A 215 -18.93 -1.17 8.81
C VAL A 215 -17.53 -1.15 9.40
N LEU A 216 -16.66 -1.98 8.83
CA LEU A 216 -15.26 -2.07 9.24
C LEU A 216 -14.35 -1.70 8.06
N THR A 217 -13.22 -1.08 8.37
CA THR A 217 -12.15 -0.88 7.38
C THR A 217 -10.83 -1.42 7.88
N GLY A 218 -10.01 -1.93 6.96
CA GLY A 218 -8.66 -2.41 7.22
C GLY A 218 -7.83 -2.51 5.95
N ILE A 219 -6.63 -3.07 6.07
CA ILE A 219 -5.75 -3.36 4.94
C ILE A 219 -5.86 -4.83 4.57
N THR A 220 -5.87 -5.71 5.56
CA THR A 220 -5.83 -7.17 5.41
C THR A 220 -7.16 -7.81 5.80
N ARG A 221 -7.39 -9.01 5.30
CA ARG A 221 -8.50 -9.87 5.72
C ARG A 221 -7.96 -10.91 6.72
N ILE A 222 -7.93 -10.59 8.00
CA ILE A 222 -7.50 -11.51 9.07
C ILE A 222 -8.65 -12.44 9.43
N ILE A 223 -8.91 -13.48 8.62
CA ILE A 223 -10.09 -14.36 8.80
C ILE A 223 -9.74 -15.66 9.50
N LYS A 224 -8.64 -16.31 9.13
CA LYS A 224 -8.33 -17.66 9.60
C LYS A 224 -8.00 -17.75 11.10
N GLU A 225 -7.80 -16.60 11.76
CA GLU A 225 -7.46 -16.57 13.19
C GLU A 225 -8.67 -16.47 14.12
N GLY A 226 -9.86 -16.71 13.59
CA GLY A 226 -11.06 -16.76 14.41
C GLY A 226 -11.68 -15.41 14.76
N ILE A 227 -11.08 -14.27 14.41
CA ILE A 227 -11.63 -12.93 14.71
C ILE A 227 -13.05 -12.81 14.19
N PHE A 228 -13.29 -13.33 13.00
CA PHE A 228 -14.59 -13.33 12.35
C PHE A 228 -15.19 -14.74 12.17
N SER A 229 -14.58 -15.81 12.68
CA SER A 229 -15.12 -17.17 12.56
C SER A 229 -16.51 -17.33 13.16
N GLY A 230 -16.84 -16.42 14.06
CA GLY A 230 -18.16 -16.32 14.63
C GLY A 230 -19.15 -15.44 13.85
N LEU A 231 -18.73 -14.63 12.86
CA LEU A 231 -19.59 -13.70 12.12
C LEU A 231 -20.08 -14.33 10.82
N ASN A 232 -21.21 -15.03 10.85
CA ASN A 232 -21.84 -15.59 9.65
C ASN A 232 -22.51 -14.53 8.76
N ASN A 233 -22.58 -13.28 9.24
CA ASN A 233 -23.25 -12.15 8.60
C ASN A 233 -22.27 -11.11 8.04
N LEU A 234 -20.97 -11.43 7.95
CA LEU A 234 -19.94 -10.54 7.45
C LEU A 234 -19.88 -10.59 5.93
N TYR A 235 -20.15 -9.46 5.29
CA TYR A 235 -19.91 -9.25 3.86
C TYR A 235 -18.51 -8.64 3.67
N VAL A 236 -17.59 -9.42 3.13
CA VAL A 236 -16.21 -8.99 2.93
C VAL A 236 -16.03 -8.44 1.52
N ASN A 237 -15.61 -7.21 1.43
CA ASN A 237 -15.34 -6.52 0.18
C ASN A 237 -13.87 -6.13 0.08
N THR A 238 -13.13 -6.88 -0.74
CA THR A 238 -11.69 -6.68 -0.99
C THR A 238 -11.45 -5.87 -2.27
N ILE A 239 -10.19 -5.60 -2.57
CA ILE A 239 -9.81 -4.98 -3.86
C ILE A 239 -10.14 -5.88 -5.06
N LEU A 240 -10.41 -7.17 -4.85
CA LEU A 240 -10.81 -8.10 -5.91
C LEU A 240 -12.32 -8.10 -6.15
N SER A 241 -13.13 -7.58 -5.22
CA SER A 241 -14.58 -7.52 -5.31
C SER A 241 -15.05 -6.48 -6.31
N LYS A 242 -16.12 -6.80 -7.05
CA LYS A 242 -16.74 -5.86 -8.02
C LYS A 242 -17.51 -4.75 -7.33
N ASP A 243 -18.26 -5.08 -6.28
CA ASP A 243 -19.04 -4.12 -5.51
C ASP A 243 -18.11 -3.11 -4.83
N TYR A 244 -18.58 -1.89 -4.68
CA TYR A 244 -17.86 -0.77 -4.03
C TYR A 244 -16.48 -0.45 -4.62
N SER A 245 -16.18 -0.90 -5.83
CA SER A 245 -14.85 -0.76 -6.44
C SER A 245 -14.48 0.69 -6.79
N GLU A 246 -15.47 1.57 -6.97
CA GLU A 246 -15.30 2.96 -7.43
C GLU A 246 -15.19 3.98 -6.30
N TYR A 247 -15.52 3.60 -5.05
CA TYR A 247 -15.60 4.56 -3.94
C TYR A 247 -14.31 4.73 -3.16
N PHE A 248 -13.39 3.79 -3.32
CA PHE A 248 -12.07 3.85 -2.68
C PHE A 248 -11.00 4.08 -3.74
N GLY A 249 -10.48 5.29 -3.81
CA GLY A 249 -9.62 5.74 -4.90
C GLY A 249 -10.30 6.77 -5.78
N LEU A 250 -9.59 7.26 -6.79
CA LEU A 250 -10.12 8.21 -7.77
C LEU A 250 -10.22 7.53 -9.14
N LEU A 251 -11.37 7.69 -9.80
CA LEU A 251 -11.55 7.26 -11.18
C LEU A 251 -10.78 8.18 -12.14
N GLU A 252 -10.50 7.69 -13.34
CA GLU A 252 -9.85 8.50 -14.40
C GLU A 252 -10.62 9.79 -14.71
N SER A 253 -11.95 9.72 -14.81
CA SER A 253 -12.82 10.90 -15.04
C SER A 253 -12.67 11.92 -13.93
N GLU A 254 -12.65 11.48 -12.68
CA GLU A 254 -12.51 12.34 -11.51
C GLU A 254 -11.12 13.00 -11.45
N VAL A 255 -10.08 12.28 -11.85
CA VAL A 255 -8.72 12.84 -11.96
C VAL A 255 -8.66 13.89 -13.06
N ILE A 256 -9.27 13.65 -14.22
CA ILE A 256 -9.35 14.62 -15.32
C ILE A 256 -10.07 15.88 -14.87
N GLU A 257 -11.24 15.74 -14.24
CA GLU A 257 -12.01 16.87 -13.70
C GLU A 257 -11.20 17.68 -12.67
N MET A 258 -10.49 16.99 -11.76
CA MET A 258 -9.62 17.63 -10.79
C MET A 258 -8.49 18.41 -11.47
N LEU A 259 -7.81 17.81 -12.45
CA LEU A 259 -6.75 18.47 -13.19
C LEU A 259 -7.28 19.67 -13.99
N GLU A 260 -8.47 19.57 -14.60
CA GLU A 260 -9.12 20.71 -15.28
C GLU A 260 -9.40 21.84 -14.30
N TYR A 261 -10.00 21.52 -13.15
CA TYR A 261 -10.30 22.51 -12.13
C TYR A 261 -9.05 23.30 -11.67
N PHE A 262 -7.90 22.65 -11.61
CA PHE A 262 -6.62 23.25 -11.20
C PHE A 262 -5.74 23.75 -12.38
N ASP A 263 -6.28 23.84 -13.63
CA ASP A 263 -5.57 24.23 -14.86
C ASP A 263 -4.37 23.34 -15.20
N MET A 264 -4.47 22.05 -14.91
CA MET A 264 -3.42 21.06 -15.11
C MET A 264 -3.80 19.95 -16.10
N LYS A 265 -4.89 20.07 -16.85
CA LYS A 265 -5.37 19.02 -17.77
C LYS A 265 -4.29 18.55 -18.76
N TYR A 266 -3.42 19.46 -19.20
CA TYR A 266 -2.29 19.15 -20.09
C TYR A 266 -1.26 18.18 -19.48
N LYS A 267 -1.36 17.89 -18.18
CA LYS A 267 -0.49 16.99 -17.43
C LYS A 267 -1.04 15.55 -17.31
N ILE A 268 -2.17 15.24 -17.93
CA ILE A 268 -2.86 13.94 -17.73
C ILE A 268 -1.98 12.75 -18.09
N GLU A 269 -1.20 12.83 -19.18
CA GLU A 269 -0.33 11.71 -19.60
C GLU A 269 0.78 11.45 -18.58
N GLU A 270 1.37 12.51 -18.01
CA GLU A 270 2.36 12.42 -16.95
C GLU A 270 1.76 11.78 -15.69
N VAL A 271 0.53 12.15 -15.31
CA VAL A 271 -0.21 11.59 -14.18
C VAL A 271 -0.57 10.12 -14.40
N ARG A 272 -1.00 9.75 -15.61
CA ARG A 272 -1.28 8.36 -15.99
C ARG A 272 -0.04 7.48 -15.82
N GLU A 273 1.07 7.92 -16.35
CA GLU A 273 2.32 7.15 -16.32
C GLU A 273 2.82 6.90 -14.89
N TRP A 274 2.66 7.88 -14.00
CA TRP A 274 3.20 7.81 -12.64
C TRP A 274 2.26 7.22 -11.61
N TYR A 275 0.95 7.45 -11.70
CA TYR A 275 0.01 7.18 -10.62
C TYR A 275 -1.17 6.29 -10.98
N ASN A 276 -1.41 6.03 -12.29
CA ASN A 276 -2.47 5.13 -12.71
C ASN A 276 -2.07 3.66 -12.50
N GLY A 277 -3.05 2.75 -12.57
CA GLY A 277 -2.79 1.33 -12.75
C GLY A 277 -3.29 0.40 -11.66
N TYR A 278 -3.87 0.92 -10.59
CA TYR A 278 -4.60 0.08 -9.64
C TYR A 278 -5.91 -0.40 -10.25
N ILE A 279 -6.26 -1.66 -9.98
CA ILE A 279 -7.53 -2.25 -10.42
C ILE A 279 -8.24 -2.81 -9.20
N PHE A 280 -9.37 -2.21 -8.84
CA PHE A 280 -10.27 -2.71 -7.81
C PHE A 280 -11.52 -3.28 -8.49
N GLY A 281 -11.85 -4.56 -8.24
CA GLY A 281 -12.87 -5.22 -9.01
C GLY A 281 -12.63 -5.08 -10.52
N GLU A 282 -13.49 -4.34 -11.20
CA GLU A 282 -13.37 -4.02 -12.64
C GLU A 282 -12.96 -2.54 -12.87
N SER A 283 -12.84 -1.75 -11.80
CA SER A 283 -12.60 -0.30 -11.89
C SER A 283 -11.11 0.03 -11.82
N LYS A 284 -10.65 0.89 -12.74
CA LYS A 284 -9.30 1.48 -12.70
C LYS A 284 -9.31 2.70 -11.80
N VAL A 285 -8.44 2.69 -10.79
CA VAL A 285 -8.39 3.76 -9.81
C VAL A 285 -6.98 4.27 -9.59
N TYR A 286 -6.88 5.55 -9.23
CA TYR A 286 -5.67 6.22 -8.79
C TYR A 286 -5.62 6.28 -7.26
N ASN A 287 -4.43 6.30 -6.70
CA ASN A 287 -4.26 6.58 -5.28
C ASN A 287 -4.58 8.06 -5.00
N PRO A 288 -5.58 8.38 -4.16
CA PRO A 288 -5.95 9.76 -3.86
C PRO A 288 -4.81 10.59 -3.26
N TRP A 289 -3.99 9.99 -2.40
CA TRP A 289 -2.88 10.67 -1.75
C TRP A 289 -1.85 11.17 -2.76
N SER A 290 -1.50 10.35 -3.75
CA SER A 290 -0.54 10.73 -4.79
C SER A 290 -1.09 11.85 -5.68
N ILE A 291 -2.36 11.76 -6.09
CA ILE A 291 -3.01 12.77 -6.94
C ILE A 291 -3.15 14.11 -6.20
N VAL A 292 -3.66 14.09 -4.96
CA VAL A 292 -3.87 15.30 -4.15
C VAL A 292 -2.56 16.04 -3.87
N ASN A 293 -1.48 15.30 -3.55
CA ASN A 293 -0.16 15.90 -3.36
C ASN A 293 0.44 16.42 -4.68
N TYR A 294 0.29 15.68 -5.78
CA TYR A 294 0.73 16.12 -7.10
C TYR A 294 0.06 17.44 -7.52
N VAL A 295 -1.26 17.53 -7.35
CA VAL A 295 -2.01 18.76 -7.67
C VAL A 295 -1.54 19.94 -6.81
N ARG A 296 -1.23 19.70 -5.52
CA ARG A 296 -0.71 20.74 -4.61
C ARG A 296 0.70 21.20 -4.98
N GLU A 297 1.61 20.25 -5.21
CA GLU A 297 3.03 20.55 -5.41
C GLU A 297 3.38 20.78 -6.88
N LYS A 298 2.58 20.28 -7.82
CA LYS A 298 2.80 20.33 -9.27
C LYS A 298 4.09 19.66 -9.74
N GLU A 299 4.62 18.77 -8.94
CA GLU A 299 5.84 18.02 -9.18
C GLU A 299 5.60 16.52 -9.14
N ILE A 300 6.27 15.76 -10.00
CA ILE A 300 6.26 14.30 -9.98
C ILE A 300 7.18 13.78 -8.87
N LYS A 301 6.60 13.09 -7.90
CA LYS A 301 7.31 12.46 -6.77
C LYS A 301 6.63 11.16 -6.37
N ALA A 302 7.35 10.30 -5.67
CA ALA A 302 6.78 9.12 -5.03
C ALA A 302 6.11 9.52 -3.69
N TYR A 303 4.90 10.04 -3.75
CA TYR A 303 4.19 10.57 -2.58
C TYR A 303 3.70 9.50 -1.62
N TRP A 304 3.09 8.44 -2.16
CA TRP A 304 2.53 7.34 -1.35
C TRP A 304 3.64 6.46 -0.77
N ALA A 305 4.62 6.12 -1.57
CA ALA A 305 5.71 5.22 -1.21
C ALA A 305 6.56 5.75 -0.05
N ASN A 306 6.77 7.06 0.03
CA ASN A 306 7.60 7.69 1.06
C ASN A 306 6.91 7.77 2.45
N VAL A 307 5.61 7.50 2.54
CA VAL A 307 4.81 7.67 3.77
C VAL A 307 4.35 6.34 4.34
N SER A 308 4.40 5.27 3.57
CA SER A 308 3.95 3.94 3.99
C SER A 308 5.10 3.13 4.58
N GLY A 309 5.49 3.39 5.83
CA GLY A 309 6.29 2.45 6.60
C GLY A 309 5.54 1.10 6.67
N ASN A 310 6.15 0.02 6.18
CA ASN A 310 5.54 -1.31 6.20
C ASN A 310 6.52 -2.32 6.82
N THR A 311 6.71 -2.19 8.12
CA THR A 311 7.60 -3.04 8.93
C THR A 311 7.27 -4.52 8.74
N LEU A 312 5.98 -4.86 8.59
CA LEU A 312 5.56 -6.24 8.34
C LEU A 312 6.10 -6.75 7.00
N LEU A 313 6.00 -5.95 5.92
CA LEU A 313 6.54 -6.32 4.61
C LEU A 313 8.07 -6.44 4.65
N GLU A 314 8.74 -5.50 5.31
CA GLU A 314 10.19 -5.53 5.49
C GLU A 314 10.62 -6.81 6.22
N ASN A 315 9.97 -7.13 7.33
CA ASN A 315 10.21 -8.35 8.10
C ASN A 315 9.97 -9.63 7.29
N MET A 316 8.91 -9.66 6.47
CA MET A 316 8.62 -10.82 5.61
C MET A 316 9.67 -10.99 4.53
N LEU A 317 10.07 -9.90 3.88
CA LEU A 317 11.13 -9.93 2.89
C LEU A 317 12.47 -10.33 3.49
N ASP A 318 12.72 -10.04 4.79
CA ASP A 318 13.94 -10.47 5.49
C ASP A 318 14.07 -12.00 5.62
N HIS A 319 12.96 -12.71 5.58
CA HIS A 319 12.89 -14.15 5.73
C HIS A 319 12.50 -14.89 4.43
N ALA A 320 12.23 -14.14 3.34
CA ALA A 320 11.77 -14.69 2.08
C ALA A 320 12.85 -15.48 1.34
N GLY A 321 12.44 -16.56 0.66
CA GLY A 321 13.31 -17.39 -0.18
C GLY A 321 13.76 -16.71 -1.48
N GLU A 322 14.75 -17.30 -2.17
CA GLU A 322 15.28 -16.77 -3.44
C GLU A 322 14.20 -16.59 -4.52
N SER A 323 13.24 -17.50 -4.60
CA SER A 323 12.16 -17.45 -5.57
C SER A 323 11.32 -16.16 -5.47
N VAL A 324 11.14 -15.64 -4.26
CA VAL A 324 10.43 -14.38 -4.03
C VAL A 324 11.19 -13.21 -4.64
N TYR A 325 12.50 -13.20 -4.52
CA TYR A 325 13.34 -12.14 -5.09
C TYR A 325 13.40 -12.20 -6.62
N ASP A 326 13.43 -13.39 -7.21
CA ASP A 326 13.37 -13.55 -8.66
C ASP A 326 12.05 -13.01 -9.22
N ASP A 327 10.93 -13.30 -8.58
CA ASP A 327 9.64 -12.79 -8.99
C ASP A 327 9.52 -11.27 -8.76
N LEU A 328 10.02 -10.74 -7.64
CA LEU A 328 10.05 -9.30 -7.41
C LEU A 328 10.88 -8.56 -8.46
N LYS A 329 11.97 -9.17 -8.94
CA LYS A 329 12.75 -8.64 -10.06
C LYS A 329 11.90 -8.60 -11.32
N ARG A 330 11.28 -9.72 -11.70
CA ARG A 330 10.42 -9.81 -12.88
C ARG A 330 9.30 -8.77 -12.83
N PHE A 331 8.67 -8.55 -11.67
CA PHE A 331 7.72 -7.47 -11.45
C PHE A 331 8.34 -6.08 -11.71
N THR A 332 9.57 -5.85 -11.24
CA THR A 332 10.28 -4.57 -11.43
C THR A 332 10.64 -4.36 -12.91
N ASP A 333 10.93 -5.42 -13.64
CA ASP A 333 11.17 -5.41 -15.09
C ASP A 333 9.86 -5.17 -15.88
N GLY A 334 8.70 -5.21 -15.23
CA GLY A 334 7.39 -4.90 -15.81
C GLY A 334 6.62 -6.13 -16.26
N GLU A 335 7.05 -7.32 -15.85
CA GLU A 335 6.30 -8.55 -16.13
C GLU A 335 5.03 -8.63 -15.28
N SER A 336 4.06 -9.37 -15.81
CA SER A 336 2.88 -9.84 -15.09
C SER A 336 3.09 -11.31 -14.75
N ILE A 337 2.94 -11.66 -13.45
CA ILE A 337 3.25 -13.00 -12.95
C ILE A 337 2.02 -13.60 -12.31
N GLU A 338 1.76 -14.86 -12.65
CA GLU A 338 0.66 -15.64 -12.07
C GLU A 338 0.97 -16.03 -10.63
N LYS A 339 0.06 -15.70 -9.71
CA LYS A 339 0.16 -15.98 -8.28
C LYS A 339 -1.16 -16.47 -7.70
N TYR A 340 -1.08 -17.41 -6.78
CA TYR A 340 -2.22 -17.87 -6.00
C TYR A 340 -2.53 -16.84 -4.89
N ILE A 341 -3.79 -16.41 -4.83
CA ILE A 341 -4.28 -15.45 -3.82
C ILE A 341 -5.44 -16.11 -3.06
N SER A 342 -5.21 -16.51 -1.84
CA SER A 342 -6.25 -17.14 -1.04
C SER A 342 -7.25 -16.13 -0.48
N ASP A 343 -8.48 -16.57 -0.31
CA ASP A 343 -9.58 -15.73 0.23
C ASP A 343 -9.43 -15.38 1.73
N GLY A 344 -8.46 -15.92 2.41
CA GLY A 344 -8.20 -15.63 3.83
C GLY A 344 -6.82 -16.07 4.28
N THR A 345 -6.10 -15.18 4.92
CA THR A 345 -4.75 -15.40 5.45
C THR A 345 -4.74 -15.29 6.96
N THR A 346 -3.85 -16.03 7.62
CA THR A 346 -3.46 -15.73 9.00
C THR A 346 -2.21 -14.88 8.98
N ILE A 347 -2.05 -13.97 9.95
CA ILE A 347 -0.77 -13.25 10.08
C ILE A 347 0.38 -14.23 10.37
N LYS A 348 0.12 -15.35 11.05
CA LYS A 348 1.13 -16.39 11.32
C LYS A 348 1.55 -17.14 10.05
N SER A 349 0.65 -17.37 9.10
CA SER A 349 1.00 -18.04 7.84
C SER A 349 1.83 -17.13 6.94
N LEU A 350 1.67 -15.81 7.03
CA LEU A 350 2.46 -14.83 6.29
C LEU A 350 3.98 -14.97 6.48
N LEU A 351 4.44 -15.45 7.63
CA LEU A 351 5.88 -15.65 7.90
C LEU A 351 6.42 -17.02 7.47
N ASN A 352 5.54 -17.99 7.25
CA ASN A 352 5.93 -19.38 7.02
C ASN A 352 5.69 -19.86 5.59
N ASN A 353 5.11 -19.00 4.74
CA ASN A 353 4.76 -19.36 3.37
C ASN A 353 5.07 -18.20 2.42
N ASP A 354 6.05 -18.40 1.55
CA ASP A 354 6.45 -17.43 0.53
C ASP A 354 5.28 -17.02 -0.40
N ASP A 355 4.29 -17.89 -0.62
CA ASP A 355 3.13 -17.57 -1.45
C ASP A 355 2.22 -16.51 -0.82
N GLU A 356 2.19 -16.39 0.50
CA GLU A 356 1.33 -15.40 1.18
C GLU A 356 1.89 -13.98 1.13
N ILE A 357 3.17 -13.80 0.80
CA ILE A 357 3.78 -12.48 0.59
C ILE A 357 3.10 -11.74 -0.58
N TRP A 358 2.70 -12.47 -1.61
CA TRP A 358 2.03 -11.91 -2.79
C TRP A 358 0.66 -11.33 -2.44
N GLN A 359 -0.04 -12.01 -1.55
CA GLN A 359 -1.32 -11.54 -1.02
C GLN A 359 -1.16 -10.27 -0.19
N LEU A 360 -0.16 -10.21 0.69
CA LEU A 360 0.13 -8.99 1.45
C LEU A 360 0.50 -7.83 0.54
N LEU A 361 1.35 -8.07 -0.47
CA LEU A 361 1.74 -7.06 -1.46
C LEU A 361 0.54 -6.54 -2.26
N LEU A 362 -0.38 -7.44 -2.64
CA LEU A 362 -1.60 -7.11 -3.35
C LEU A 362 -2.53 -6.25 -2.47
N TYR A 363 -2.89 -6.71 -1.28
CA TYR A 363 -3.84 -5.98 -0.40
C TYR A 363 -3.25 -4.70 0.20
N SER A 364 -1.93 -4.62 0.34
CA SER A 364 -1.25 -3.38 0.75
C SER A 364 -1.06 -2.37 -0.39
N GLY A 365 -1.35 -2.75 -1.65
CA GLY A 365 -1.27 -1.87 -2.82
C GLY A 365 0.11 -1.75 -3.46
N TYR A 366 1.03 -2.66 -3.16
CA TYR A 366 2.32 -2.74 -3.86
C TYR A 366 2.21 -3.49 -5.19
N LEU A 367 1.26 -4.42 -5.28
CA LEU A 367 0.88 -5.09 -6.50
C LEU A 367 -0.59 -4.80 -6.82
N THR A 368 -0.98 -5.05 -8.05
CA THR A 368 -2.37 -5.03 -8.53
C THR A 368 -2.57 -6.19 -9.49
N LYS A 369 -3.83 -6.58 -9.72
CA LYS A 369 -4.13 -7.54 -10.77
C LYS A 369 -3.88 -6.94 -12.16
N ASP A 370 -3.57 -7.77 -13.14
CA ASP A 370 -3.45 -7.35 -14.54
C ASP A 370 -4.84 -7.29 -15.20
N GLU A 371 -5.00 -6.39 -16.18
CA GLU A 371 -6.19 -6.30 -17.03
C GLU A 371 -6.38 -7.55 -17.91
N LYS A 372 -5.28 -8.16 -18.31
CA LYS A 372 -5.22 -9.36 -19.15
C LYS A 372 -5.35 -10.65 -18.34
N GLN A 373 -6.18 -10.66 -17.32
CA GLN A 373 -6.46 -11.91 -16.64
C GLN A 373 -7.07 -12.89 -17.64
N LYS A 374 -6.43 -14.03 -17.86
CA LYS A 374 -7.03 -15.13 -18.63
C LYS A 374 -8.37 -15.47 -17.97
N GLU A 375 -9.41 -15.67 -18.79
CA GLU A 375 -10.66 -16.23 -18.28
C GLU A 375 -10.30 -17.47 -17.44
N ILE A 376 -10.71 -17.43 -16.18
CA ILE A 376 -10.49 -18.54 -15.26
C ILE A 376 -11.23 -19.73 -15.89
N ASP A 377 -10.51 -20.79 -16.20
CA ASP A 377 -11.14 -22.05 -16.60
C ASP A 377 -11.94 -22.55 -15.39
N VAL A 378 -13.25 -22.34 -15.43
CA VAL A 378 -14.20 -22.69 -14.35
C VAL A 378 -14.15 -24.19 -14.01
N THR A 379 -13.45 -24.98 -14.83
CA THR A 379 -13.21 -26.41 -14.61
C THR A 379 -11.97 -26.69 -13.77
N SER A 380 -11.10 -25.68 -13.50
CA SER A 380 -9.95 -25.86 -12.62
C SER A 380 -10.35 -25.78 -11.15
N GLU A 381 -9.87 -26.68 -10.33
CA GLU A 381 -10.03 -26.66 -8.87
C GLU A 381 -9.38 -25.42 -8.19
N TYR A 382 -8.69 -24.56 -8.97
CA TYR A 382 -7.93 -23.40 -8.51
C TYR A 382 -8.55 -22.11 -9.04
N THR A 383 -9.60 -21.62 -8.39
CA THR A 383 -10.31 -20.38 -8.79
C THR A 383 -9.59 -19.09 -8.37
N ASP A 384 -8.52 -19.17 -7.57
CA ASP A 384 -7.90 -18.01 -6.90
C ASP A 384 -6.55 -17.63 -7.46
N VAL A 385 -6.31 -17.88 -8.74
CA VAL A 385 -5.06 -17.53 -9.43
C VAL A 385 -5.22 -16.22 -10.19
N TYR A 386 -4.32 -15.26 -9.91
CA TYR A 386 -4.32 -13.93 -10.50
C TYR A 386 -3.00 -13.60 -11.15
N ASN A 387 -3.05 -12.98 -12.33
CA ASN A 387 -1.89 -12.31 -12.90
C ASN A 387 -1.68 -10.99 -12.16
N LEU A 388 -0.57 -10.87 -11.45
CA LEU A 388 -0.21 -9.68 -10.67
C LEU A 388 0.86 -8.89 -11.40
N ARG A 389 0.87 -7.55 -11.18
CA ARG A 389 1.90 -6.64 -11.69
C ARG A 389 2.09 -5.46 -10.74
N ILE A 390 3.19 -4.75 -10.89
CA ILE A 390 3.38 -3.44 -10.25
C ILE A 390 2.43 -2.43 -10.91
N PRO A 391 1.62 -1.66 -10.12
CA PRO A 391 0.60 -0.80 -10.68
C PRO A 391 1.18 0.33 -11.55
N ASN A 392 2.25 1.00 -11.14
CA ASN A 392 2.72 2.23 -11.78
C ASN A 392 4.20 2.54 -11.49
N LYS A 393 4.69 3.65 -12.05
CA LYS A 393 6.07 4.10 -11.88
C LYS A 393 6.41 4.50 -10.44
N GLU A 394 5.46 5.05 -9.68
CA GLU A 394 5.66 5.40 -8.28
C GLU A 394 6.07 4.17 -7.46
N ILE A 395 5.31 3.09 -7.59
CA ILE A 395 5.55 1.84 -6.86
C ILE A 395 6.79 1.12 -7.38
N ARG A 396 7.03 1.17 -8.68
CA ARG A 396 8.26 0.61 -9.27
C ARG A 396 9.50 1.28 -8.69
N LYS A 397 9.48 2.61 -8.54
CA LYS A 397 10.55 3.37 -7.90
C LYS A 397 10.71 2.99 -6.43
N TYR A 398 9.61 2.75 -5.71
CA TYR A 398 9.66 2.29 -4.32
C TYR A 398 10.35 0.93 -4.18
N PHE A 399 9.96 -0.05 -4.99
CA PHE A 399 10.65 -1.35 -4.99
C PHE A 399 12.13 -1.22 -5.32
N GLY A 400 12.47 -0.42 -6.33
CA GLY A 400 13.87 -0.13 -6.64
C GLY A 400 14.62 0.42 -5.42
N ASN A 401 14.05 1.41 -4.72
CA ASN A 401 14.64 2.00 -3.52
C ASN A 401 14.74 1.00 -2.35
N MET A 402 13.70 0.20 -2.14
CA MET A 402 13.68 -0.82 -1.10
C MET A 402 14.77 -1.86 -1.32
N PHE A 403 14.89 -2.38 -2.55
CA PHE A 403 15.96 -3.31 -2.92
C PHE A 403 17.34 -2.68 -2.68
N LEU A 404 17.50 -1.44 -3.09
CA LEU A 404 18.76 -0.73 -2.92
C LEU A 404 19.11 -0.51 -1.45
N ASN A 405 18.19 -0.02 -0.63
CA ASN A 405 18.45 0.17 0.81
C ASN A 405 18.80 -1.14 1.50
N ARG A 406 18.11 -2.22 1.15
CA ARG A 406 18.35 -3.54 1.72
C ARG A 406 19.69 -4.12 1.31
N PHE A 407 20.02 -4.05 0.02
CA PHE A 407 21.24 -4.62 -0.53
C PHE A 407 22.46 -3.69 -0.40
N PHE A 408 22.26 -2.38 -0.31
CA PHE A 408 23.32 -1.38 -0.36
C PHE A 408 23.55 -0.60 0.93
N GLY A 409 22.65 -0.73 1.89
CA GLY A 409 22.83 -0.20 3.24
C GLY A 409 22.72 1.31 3.42
N THR A 410 22.74 2.13 2.38
CA THR A 410 22.39 3.56 2.46
C THR A 410 22.27 4.24 1.08
N GLU A 411 21.31 5.14 0.94
CA GLU A 411 21.11 6.06 -0.18
C GLU A 411 22.37 6.90 -0.49
N VAL A 412 23.20 7.15 0.50
CA VAL A 412 24.46 7.91 0.39
C VAL A 412 25.48 7.20 -0.51
N LYS A 413 25.70 5.89 -0.35
CA LYS A 413 26.67 5.13 -1.15
C LYS A 413 26.26 5.04 -2.61
N THR A 414 24.95 4.88 -2.87
CA THR A 414 24.41 4.84 -4.23
C THR A 414 24.60 6.17 -4.95
N ASN A 415 24.35 7.29 -4.28
CA ASN A 415 24.61 8.63 -4.85
C ASN A 415 26.10 8.86 -5.14
N ILE A 416 26.99 8.34 -4.29
CA ILE A 416 28.44 8.41 -4.52
C ILE A 416 28.82 7.60 -5.77
N LEU A 417 28.25 6.39 -5.91
CA LEU A 417 28.52 5.51 -7.04
C LEU A 417 28.08 6.13 -8.37
N ILE A 418 26.86 6.69 -8.40
CA ILE A 418 26.29 7.36 -9.57
C ILE A 418 27.13 8.56 -9.97
N LYS A 419 27.49 9.43 -9.01
CA LYS A 419 28.36 10.57 -9.27
C LYS A 419 29.74 10.15 -9.77
N ALA A 420 30.29 9.07 -9.27
CA ALA A 420 31.56 8.54 -9.76
C ALA A 420 31.45 8.08 -11.22
N LEU A 421 30.35 7.41 -11.58
CA LEU A 421 30.08 7.01 -12.96
C LEU A 421 29.92 8.21 -13.90
N GLU A 422 29.10 9.19 -13.52
CA GLU A 422 28.86 10.42 -14.30
C GLU A 422 30.15 11.22 -14.53
N ASN A 423 30.98 11.31 -13.51
CA ASN A 423 32.28 12.02 -13.57
C ASN A 423 33.38 11.20 -14.25
N GLY A 424 33.15 9.93 -14.60
CA GLY A 424 34.17 9.05 -15.16
C GLY A 424 35.24 8.60 -14.15
N ASP A 425 34.96 8.75 -12.84
CA ASP A 425 35.89 8.32 -11.77
C ASP A 425 35.73 6.83 -11.48
N ILE A 426 36.33 6.03 -12.36
CA ILE A 426 36.20 4.58 -12.32
C ILE A 426 36.83 3.95 -11.07
N LYS A 427 37.90 4.51 -10.54
CA LYS A 427 38.50 3.99 -9.29
C LYS A 427 37.52 4.15 -8.13
N LYS A 428 36.87 5.30 -8.05
CA LYS A 428 35.87 5.56 -7.03
C LYS A 428 34.62 4.71 -7.25
N PHE A 429 34.20 4.52 -8.51
CA PHE A 429 33.09 3.63 -8.89
C PHE A 429 33.39 2.19 -8.45
N GLU A 430 34.55 1.62 -8.86
CA GLU A 430 34.99 0.27 -8.49
C GLU A 430 35.06 0.09 -6.97
N LYS A 431 35.68 1.03 -6.26
CA LYS A 431 35.81 0.98 -4.79
C LYS A 431 34.44 0.98 -4.10
N THR A 432 33.58 1.92 -4.47
CA THR A 432 32.24 2.06 -3.87
C THR A 432 31.36 0.86 -4.19
N LEU A 433 31.44 0.35 -5.43
CA LEU A 433 30.75 -0.87 -5.84
C LEU A 433 31.22 -2.07 -5.02
N GLY A 434 32.53 -2.22 -4.79
CA GLY A 434 33.10 -3.27 -3.95
C GLY A 434 32.62 -3.18 -2.49
N GLU A 435 32.57 -1.99 -1.91
CA GLU A 435 32.05 -1.79 -0.55
C GLU A 435 30.58 -2.17 -0.42
N ILE A 436 29.79 -1.88 -1.45
CA ILE A 436 28.37 -2.26 -1.51
C ILE A 436 28.27 -3.80 -1.61
N MET A 437 29.06 -4.43 -2.49
CA MET A 437 29.08 -5.89 -2.66
C MET A 437 29.42 -6.66 -1.38
N ILE A 438 30.35 -6.16 -0.57
CA ILE A 438 30.72 -6.76 0.71
C ILE A 438 29.52 -6.83 1.65
N ASN A 439 28.73 -5.76 1.74
CA ASN A 439 27.56 -5.69 2.61
C ASN A 439 26.41 -6.58 2.08
N MET A 440 26.19 -6.61 0.77
CA MET A 440 25.13 -7.39 0.15
C MET A 440 25.32 -8.89 0.34
N LEU A 441 26.51 -9.40 0.05
CA LEU A 441 26.78 -10.83 0.04
C LEU A 441 27.03 -11.44 1.43
N SER A 442 26.90 -10.65 2.51
CA SER A 442 26.85 -11.22 3.87
C SER A 442 25.53 -11.94 4.17
N HIS A 443 24.52 -11.75 3.35
CA HIS A 443 23.17 -12.29 3.52
C HIS A 443 22.83 -13.45 2.56
N PHE A 444 23.70 -13.79 1.58
CA PHE A 444 23.44 -14.85 0.61
C PHE A 444 24.47 -15.98 0.68
N ASP A 445 23.98 -17.22 0.59
CA ASP A 445 24.81 -18.41 0.41
C ASP A 445 25.33 -18.47 -1.04
N LEU A 446 26.66 -18.45 -1.22
CA LEU A 446 27.36 -18.05 -2.45
C LEU A 446 27.55 -19.15 -3.51
N ASP A 447 26.88 -20.32 -3.42
CA ASP A 447 27.40 -21.50 -4.15
C ASP A 447 26.75 -21.85 -5.49
N LYS A 448 25.63 -21.28 -5.96
CA LYS A 448 25.02 -21.82 -7.21
C LYS A 448 24.56 -20.87 -8.32
N GLU A 449 24.27 -19.57 -8.13
CA GLU A 449 23.74 -18.69 -9.20
C GLU A 449 24.28 -17.23 -9.18
N MET A 450 25.57 -17.06 -9.00
CA MET A 450 26.20 -15.75 -8.81
C MET A 450 25.96 -14.74 -9.95
N GLU A 451 25.82 -15.19 -11.20
CA GLU A 451 25.69 -14.29 -12.36
C GLU A 451 24.36 -13.54 -12.33
N LYS A 452 23.27 -14.22 -12.02
CA LYS A 452 21.95 -13.61 -11.89
C LYS A 452 21.89 -12.61 -10.72
N ILE A 453 22.51 -12.94 -9.59
CA ILE A 453 22.58 -12.07 -8.41
C ILE A 453 23.26 -10.74 -8.77
N TYR A 454 24.38 -10.79 -9.51
CA TYR A 454 25.08 -9.57 -9.93
C TYR A 454 24.31 -8.78 -10.98
N GLN A 455 23.58 -9.43 -11.89
CA GLN A 455 22.72 -8.75 -12.85
C GLN A 455 21.57 -8.03 -12.15
N VAL A 456 20.84 -8.70 -11.25
CA VAL A 456 19.77 -8.12 -10.42
C VAL A 456 20.27 -6.92 -9.64
N PHE A 457 21.43 -7.09 -9.04
CA PHE A 457 22.12 -6.05 -8.30
C PHE A 457 22.38 -4.80 -9.16
N MET A 458 22.97 -4.97 -10.34
CA MET A 458 23.29 -3.83 -11.21
C MET A 458 22.04 -3.17 -11.77
N ILE A 459 20.98 -3.93 -12.07
CA ILE A 459 19.69 -3.38 -12.53
C ILE A 459 19.03 -2.58 -11.40
N GLY A 460 19.02 -3.09 -10.17
CA GLY A 460 18.54 -2.36 -9.01
C GLY A 460 19.31 -1.06 -8.77
N LEU A 461 20.64 -1.10 -8.90
CA LEU A 461 21.52 0.06 -8.75
C LEU A 461 21.18 1.18 -9.74
N VAL A 462 20.96 0.85 -11.01
CA VAL A 462 20.66 1.84 -12.05
C VAL A 462 19.18 2.23 -12.08
N GLY A 463 18.31 1.50 -11.41
CA GLY A 463 16.90 1.85 -11.22
C GLY A 463 16.70 3.24 -10.59
N PHE A 464 17.65 3.74 -9.80
CA PHE A 464 17.69 5.12 -9.29
C PHE A 464 17.77 6.18 -10.38
N LEU A 465 18.28 5.82 -11.52
CA LEU A 465 18.46 6.72 -12.65
C LEU A 465 17.26 6.71 -13.60
N MET A 466 16.21 5.91 -13.29
CA MET A 466 14.93 6.01 -14.00
C MET A 466 14.33 7.40 -13.79
N GLY A 467 14.19 8.15 -14.85
CA GLY A 467 13.83 9.57 -14.85
C GLY A 467 14.93 10.48 -15.42
N LYS A 468 16.18 10.00 -15.38
CA LYS A 468 17.30 10.62 -16.10
C LYS A 468 17.76 9.75 -17.27
N TYR A 469 17.66 8.42 -17.09
CA TYR A 469 18.03 7.41 -18.08
C TYR A 469 16.90 6.41 -18.32
N GLU A 470 16.70 5.99 -19.55
CA GLU A 470 15.99 4.78 -19.92
C GLU A 470 16.92 3.59 -19.63
N ILE A 471 16.48 2.65 -18.81
CA ILE A 471 17.25 1.47 -18.40
C ILE A 471 16.76 0.26 -19.19
N ILE A 472 17.67 -0.40 -19.89
CA ILE A 472 17.37 -1.58 -20.69
C ILE A 472 18.33 -2.70 -20.32
N SER A 473 17.81 -3.87 -19.95
CA SER A 473 18.60 -5.05 -19.63
C SER A 473 18.32 -6.21 -20.59
N ASN A 474 19.33 -7.02 -20.87
CA ASN A 474 19.25 -8.23 -21.69
C ASN A 474 18.62 -8.03 -23.09
N ASP A 475 18.83 -6.87 -23.71
CA ASP A 475 18.27 -6.58 -25.03
C ASP A 475 19.23 -6.93 -26.18
N GLU A 476 18.66 -7.34 -27.30
CA GLU A 476 19.42 -7.70 -28.49
C GLU A 476 19.95 -6.46 -29.22
N SER A 477 21.26 -6.40 -29.46
CA SER A 477 21.90 -5.37 -30.27
C SER A 477 23.15 -5.91 -30.95
N GLY A 478 23.37 -5.54 -32.20
CA GLY A 478 24.47 -6.09 -32.98
C GLY A 478 24.38 -7.62 -33.15
N TYR A 479 25.42 -8.32 -32.72
CA TYR A 479 25.52 -9.79 -32.85
C TYR A 479 25.27 -10.53 -31.52
N GLY A 480 24.43 -9.99 -30.61
CA GLY A 480 24.10 -10.65 -29.36
C GLY A 480 23.29 -9.77 -28.42
N ARG A 481 23.29 -10.13 -27.12
CA ARG A 481 22.60 -9.41 -26.06
C ARG A 481 23.61 -8.80 -25.11
N TYR A 482 23.41 -7.54 -24.74
CA TYR A 482 24.16 -6.89 -23.68
C TYR A 482 23.43 -7.05 -22.34
N ASP A 483 24.19 -7.01 -21.26
CA ASP A 483 23.60 -7.19 -19.92
C ASP A 483 22.83 -5.96 -19.46
N LEU A 484 23.35 -4.73 -19.72
CA LEU A 484 22.74 -3.49 -19.25
C LEU A 484 23.10 -2.29 -20.12
N ALA A 485 22.09 -1.50 -20.48
CA ALA A 485 22.26 -0.17 -21.08
C ALA A 485 21.51 0.90 -20.31
N MET A 486 22.13 2.07 -20.17
CA MET A 486 21.52 3.28 -19.63
C MET A 486 21.54 4.34 -20.72
N ILE A 487 20.36 4.72 -21.21
CA ILE A 487 20.19 5.65 -22.33
C ILE A 487 19.66 6.97 -21.76
N PRO A 488 20.37 8.11 -21.95
CA PRO A 488 19.92 9.38 -21.40
C PRO A 488 18.61 9.85 -22.06
N ILE A 489 17.66 10.31 -21.25
CA ILE A 489 16.41 10.90 -21.76
C ILE A 489 16.68 12.27 -22.41
N LYS A 490 17.68 13.00 -21.93
CA LYS A 490 18.15 14.27 -22.53
C LYS A 490 19.29 14.03 -23.50
N SER A 491 19.21 14.58 -24.69
CA SER A 491 20.06 14.26 -25.84
C SER A 491 21.58 14.58 -25.71
N ASN A 492 22.02 15.28 -24.67
CA ASN A 492 23.43 15.69 -24.50
C ASN A 492 24.21 14.96 -23.39
N GLU A 493 23.60 13.97 -22.73
CA GLU A 493 24.27 13.21 -21.68
C GLU A 493 24.91 11.92 -22.24
N LYS A 494 25.82 11.31 -21.46
CA LYS A 494 26.47 10.05 -21.84
C LYS A 494 25.50 8.88 -21.68
N ALA A 495 25.50 7.95 -22.65
CA ALA A 495 24.94 6.63 -22.44
C ALA A 495 26.01 5.68 -21.87
N TYR A 496 25.56 4.68 -21.14
CA TYR A 496 26.41 3.65 -20.55
C TYR A 496 25.98 2.28 -21.06
N LEU A 497 26.95 1.46 -21.44
CA LEU A 497 26.73 0.10 -21.91
C LEU A 497 27.62 -0.85 -21.14
N MET A 498 27.04 -1.80 -20.41
CA MET A 498 27.75 -2.65 -19.46
C MET A 498 27.60 -4.13 -19.84
N GLU A 499 28.68 -4.86 -19.66
CA GLU A 499 28.76 -6.31 -19.78
C GLU A 499 29.38 -6.89 -18.52
N PHE A 500 28.84 -8.00 -18.00
CA PHE A 500 29.24 -8.61 -16.75
C PHE A 500 29.88 -9.96 -16.98
N LYS A 501 30.89 -10.30 -16.20
CA LYS A 501 31.53 -11.63 -16.20
C LYS A 501 31.84 -12.10 -14.79
N ILE A 502 31.75 -13.40 -14.58
CA ILE A 502 32.24 -14.02 -13.33
C ILE A 502 33.65 -14.50 -13.53
N SER A 503 34.50 -14.18 -12.57
CA SER A 503 35.84 -14.76 -12.46
C SER A 503 35.86 -15.95 -11.49
N LYS A 504 36.58 -16.98 -11.85
CA LYS A 504 36.82 -18.15 -10.97
C LYS A 504 37.89 -17.90 -9.91
N THR A 505 38.70 -16.86 -10.08
CA THR A 505 39.79 -16.52 -9.18
C THR A 505 39.96 -15.00 -9.06
N LYS A 506 40.46 -14.52 -7.93
CA LYS A 506 40.78 -13.10 -7.73
C LYS A 506 41.75 -12.56 -8.78
N LYS A 507 42.80 -13.32 -9.11
CA LYS A 507 43.80 -12.89 -10.09
C LYS A 507 43.27 -12.80 -11.52
N GLY A 508 42.21 -13.53 -11.85
CA GLY A 508 41.62 -13.54 -13.19
C GLY A 508 40.57 -12.44 -13.41
N MET A 509 40.28 -11.59 -12.42
CA MET A 509 39.21 -10.59 -12.53
C MET A 509 39.49 -9.53 -13.59
N GLU A 510 40.71 -9.04 -13.67
CA GLU A 510 41.10 -8.02 -14.63
C GLU A 510 40.93 -8.53 -16.08
N GLU A 511 41.45 -9.72 -16.37
CA GLU A 511 41.28 -10.40 -17.66
C GLU A 511 39.81 -10.60 -18.03
N ARG A 512 38.96 -10.95 -17.03
CA ARG A 512 37.52 -11.12 -17.23
C ARG A 512 36.80 -9.83 -17.48
N ALA A 513 37.14 -8.75 -16.81
CA ALA A 513 36.59 -7.41 -17.05
C ALA A 513 36.98 -6.87 -18.44
N GLU A 514 38.24 -7.07 -18.84
CA GLU A 514 38.69 -6.73 -20.20
C GLU A 514 37.97 -7.56 -21.26
N LYS A 515 37.74 -8.85 -21.01
CA LYS A 515 36.98 -9.72 -21.90
C LYS A 515 35.52 -9.26 -22.06
N ALA A 516 34.89 -8.81 -20.97
CA ALA A 516 33.57 -8.21 -20.99
C ALA A 516 33.55 -6.94 -21.87
N LEU A 517 34.50 -6.04 -21.65
CA LEU A 517 34.62 -4.81 -22.43
C LEU A 517 34.85 -5.12 -23.93
N LYS A 518 35.72 -6.08 -24.24
CA LYS A 518 36.02 -6.51 -25.60
C LYS A 518 34.79 -7.11 -26.28
N GLN A 519 33.96 -7.88 -25.57
CA GLN A 519 32.72 -8.46 -26.07
C GLN A 519 31.74 -7.38 -26.54
N ILE A 520 31.63 -6.24 -25.86
CA ILE A 520 30.80 -5.11 -26.29
C ILE A 520 31.21 -4.62 -27.69
N ASP A 521 32.52 -4.51 -27.95
CA ASP A 521 33.04 -4.08 -29.25
C ASP A 521 32.87 -5.16 -30.34
N GLU A 522 33.26 -6.40 -30.06
CA GLU A 522 33.20 -7.53 -30.98
C GLU A 522 31.74 -7.84 -31.42
N LYS A 523 30.82 -7.78 -30.48
CA LYS A 523 29.40 -8.04 -30.72
C LYS A 523 28.62 -6.79 -31.19
N LYS A 524 29.28 -5.62 -31.28
CA LYS A 524 28.68 -4.37 -31.72
C LYS A 524 27.40 -4.01 -30.94
N TYR A 525 27.42 -4.16 -29.63
CA TYR A 525 26.26 -3.90 -28.79
C TYR A 525 25.78 -2.44 -28.80
N ASP A 526 26.64 -1.51 -29.21
CA ASP A 526 26.34 -0.08 -29.36
C ASP A 526 25.52 0.25 -30.64
N THR A 527 25.19 -0.72 -31.47
CA THR A 527 24.49 -0.53 -32.77
C THR A 527 23.13 0.14 -32.59
N LYS A 528 22.28 -0.36 -31.69
CA LYS A 528 20.96 0.23 -31.42
C LYS A 528 21.06 1.65 -30.85
N LEU A 529 22.02 1.90 -29.96
CA LEU A 529 22.24 3.21 -29.36
C LEU A 529 22.66 4.22 -30.41
N LYS A 530 23.58 3.84 -31.28
CA LYS A 530 24.02 4.65 -32.42
C LYS A 530 22.88 4.93 -33.40
N ALA A 531 22.03 3.95 -33.67
CA ALA A 531 20.84 4.14 -34.51
C ALA A 531 19.83 5.13 -33.92
N ARG A 532 19.78 5.27 -32.60
CA ARG A 532 19.00 6.30 -31.87
C ARG A 532 19.71 7.68 -31.85
N GLY A 533 20.84 7.83 -32.53
CA GLY A 533 21.59 9.09 -32.61
C GLY A 533 22.51 9.38 -31.41
N ILE A 534 22.72 8.41 -30.50
CA ILE A 534 23.58 8.58 -29.34
C ILE A 534 25.04 8.46 -29.76
N LYS A 535 25.80 9.54 -29.58
CA LYS A 535 27.22 9.61 -29.99
C LYS A 535 28.19 9.33 -28.84
N ASN A 536 27.80 9.65 -27.62
CA ASN A 536 28.65 9.54 -26.45
C ASN A 536 28.25 8.30 -25.61
N ILE A 537 28.93 7.17 -25.82
CA ILE A 537 28.65 5.91 -25.18
C ILE A 537 29.88 5.45 -24.41
N LEU A 538 29.78 5.39 -23.07
CA LEU A 538 30.82 4.80 -22.23
C LEU A 538 30.56 3.29 -22.12
N LYS A 539 31.54 2.51 -22.55
CA LYS A 539 31.50 1.04 -22.49
C LYS A 539 32.20 0.56 -21.24
N ILE A 540 31.60 -0.34 -20.50
CA ILE A 540 32.07 -0.78 -19.16
C ILE A 540 32.03 -2.31 -19.10
N GLY A 541 33.19 -2.90 -18.84
CA GLY A 541 33.33 -4.32 -18.52
C GLY A 541 33.46 -4.48 -17.01
N VAL A 542 32.64 -5.33 -16.41
CA VAL A 542 32.65 -5.60 -14.98
C VAL A 542 32.89 -7.07 -14.73
N ALA A 543 33.83 -7.41 -13.86
CA ALA A 543 34.08 -8.76 -13.40
C ALA A 543 33.88 -8.89 -11.91
N PHE A 544 33.20 -9.96 -11.52
CA PHE A 544 32.90 -10.30 -10.13
C PHE A 544 33.63 -11.56 -9.70
N TYR A 545 34.13 -11.56 -8.49
CA TYR A 545 34.66 -12.73 -7.81
C TYR A 545 34.26 -12.70 -6.33
N ARG A 546 33.32 -13.53 -5.91
CA ARG A 546 32.74 -13.46 -4.57
C ARG A 546 32.30 -12.03 -4.23
N LYS A 547 32.85 -11.42 -3.19
CA LYS A 547 32.54 -10.05 -2.74
C LYS A 547 33.41 -8.97 -3.39
N GLU A 548 34.22 -9.32 -4.36
CA GLU A 548 35.13 -8.39 -5.02
C GLU A 548 34.67 -8.08 -6.44
N VAL A 549 34.93 -6.86 -6.88
CA VAL A 549 34.59 -6.37 -8.21
C VAL A 549 35.80 -5.74 -8.87
N LYS A 550 35.92 -5.91 -10.17
CA LYS A 550 36.91 -5.23 -11.03
C LYS A 550 36.18 -4.58 -12.20
N VAL A 551 36.48 -3.31 -12.46
CA VAL A 551 35.83 -2.52 -13.51
C VAL A 551 36.86 -1.98 -14.47
N VAL A 552 36.59 -2.15 -15.77
CA VAL A 552 37.34 -1.54 -16.87
C VAL A 552 36.38 -0.80 -17.81
N PHE A 553 36.84 0.25 -18.46
CA PHE A 553 35.97 1.06 -19.33
C PHE A 553 36.73 1.66 -20.51
N LYS A 554 35.96 2.09 -21.54
CA LYS A 554 36.48 2.70 -22.74
C LYS A 554 35.51 3.77 -23.27
#